data_eb783a5753a6a46b67c33e9e29281207
#
_entry.id   eb783a5753a6a46b67c33e9e29281207
#
_cell.length_a   1.000
_cell.length_b   1.000
_cell.length_c   1.000
_cell.angle_alpha   90.00
_cell.angle_beta   90.00
_cell.angle_gamma   90.00
#
_symmetry.space_group_name_H-M   'P 1'
#
loop_
_entity.id
_entity.type
_entity.pdbx_description
1 polymer ?
#
loop_
_entity_poly.entity_id
_entity_poly.type
_entity_poly.pdbx_seq_one_letter_code
_entity_poly.pdbx_strand_id
1 'polypeptide(L)'
;IGRPKSATFRTVDVVGLDTLVHVANGIYENCPNDEQHELFKLPDFVNKMMENKWLGSKTGQGFYKKEGKEILTLDLNTLEYRAAKKAAFGTLELTKTIDKPIDRFKVLVKGKDKAGEFYRKSFSGMFAYVSNRIPEISDELYKIDDAMKAGFGWENGPFEIWDAIGVEKGIEIMKAEGLEPAAWVTEMLDSGSKSFYSIKEGATYFY
;
A
#
# COMPACT_ATOMS: atom_id res chain seq x y z
N ILE A 1 5.51 -7.90 5.66
CA ILE A 1 5.83 -7.18 4.42
C ILE A 1 6.85 -6.05 4.62
N GLY A 2 7.61 -6.05 5.72
CA GLY A 2 8.67 -5.05 5.92
C GLY A 2 8.19 -3.59 5.99
N ARG A 3 7.03 -3.36 6.62
CA ARG A 3 6.47 -2.02 6.88
C ARG A 3 6.30 -1.79 8.37
N PRO A 4 6.25 -0.53 8.86
CA PRO A 4 5.99 -0.23 10.27
C PRO A 4 4.74 -0.94 10.81
N LYS A 5 4.78 -1.36 12.08
CA LYS A 5 3.76 -2.23 12.70
C LYS A 5 2.43 -1.53 13.00
N SER A 6 2.35 -0.20 12.92
CA SER A 6 1.16 0.56 13.32
C SER A 6 -0.08 0.25 12.47
N ALA A 7 0.08 -0.12 11.22
CA ALA A 7 -1.00 -0.33 10.26
C ALA A 7 -1.86 0.94 10.00
N THR A 8 -2.68 0.93 8.95
CA THR A 8 -3.35 2.13 8.44
C THR A 8 -4.26 2.79 9.48
N PHE A 9 -5.26 2.08 9.97
CA PHE A 9 -6.26 2.67 10.88
C PHE A 9 -5.67 3.08 12.24
N ARG A 10 -4.68 2.32 12.74
CA ARG A 10 -4.01 2.71 13.98
C ARG A 10 -3.16 3.96 13.80
N THR A 11 -2.49 4.10 12.66
CA THR A 11 -1.73 5.30 12.33
C THR A 11 -2.65 6.52 12.25
N VAL A 12 -3.81 6.38 11.59
CA VAL A 12 -4.81 7.47 11.51
C VAL A 12 -5.29 7.88 12.89
N ASP A 13 -5.58 6.94 13.80
CA ASP A 13 -5.99 7.27 15.17
C ASP A 13 -4.91 7.98 15.97
N VAL A 14 -3.63 7.73 15.69
CA VAL A 14 -2.51 8.43 16.34
C VAL A 14 -2.30 9.83 15.79
N VAL A 15 -2.34 9.97 14.46
CA VAL A 15 -2.16 11.26 13.76
C VAL A 15 -3.38 12.17 13.94
N GLY A 16 -4.55 11.59 13.86
CA GLY A 16 -5.85 12.26 13.90
C GLY A 16 -6.56 12.19 12.56
N LEU A 17 -7.83 11.77 12.59
CA LEU A 17 -8.69 11.64 11.42
C LEU A 17 -8.87 13.00 10.69
N ASP A 18 -8.96 14.08 11.43
CA ASP A 18 -9.06 15.45 10.88
C ASP A 18 -7.82 15.82 10.05
N THR A 19 -6.63 15.39 10.46
CA THR A 19 -5.40 15.58 9.68
C THR A 19 -5.47 14.79 8.36
N LEU A 20 -5.91 13.52 8.42
CA LEU A 20 -6.11 12.72 7.20
C LEU A 20 -7.11 13.40 6.25
N VAL A 21 -8.25 13.83 6.78
CA VAL A 21 -9.30 14.50 5.99
C VAL A 21 -8.78 15.78 5.35
N HIS A 22 -8.04 16.60 6.09
CA HIS A 22 -7.45 17.84 5.57
C HIS A 22 -6.46 17.55 4.44
N VAL A 23 -5.57 16.58 4.61
CA VAL A 23 -4.60 16.20 3.58
C VAL A 23 -5.30 15.60 2.36
N ALA A 24 -6.25 14.69 2.53
CA ALA A 24 -6.97 14.07 1.43
C ALA A 24 -7.75 15.11 0.60
N ASN A 25 -8.49 16.01 1.26
CA ASN A 25 -9.21 17.09 0.57
C ASN A 25 -8.24 18.04 -0.13
N GLY A 26 -7.12 18.40 0.50
CA GLY A 26 -6.10 19.25 -0.11
C GLY A 26 -5.51 18.65 -1.39
N ILE A 27 -5.21 17.33 -1.39
CA ILE A 27 -4.74 16.64 -2.60
C ILE A 27 -5.86 16.57 -3.64
N TYR A 28 -7.09 16.22 -3.24
CA TYR A 28 -8.24 16.16 -4.15
C TYR A 28 -8.48 17.50 -4.85
N GLU A 29 -8.39 18.61 -4.14
CA GLU A 29 -8.61 19.95 -4.70
C GLU A 29 -7.44 20.45 -5.58
N ASN A 30 -6.19 20.14 -5.19
CA ASN A 30 -5.01 20.72 -5.83
C ASN A 30 -4.35 19.82 -6.89
N CYS A 31 -4.72 18.53 -6.96
CA CYS A 31 -4.16 17.58 -7.92
C CYS A 31 -5.24 16.97 -8.84
N PRO A 32 -6.04 17.78 -9.56
CA PRO A 32 -7.17 17.27 -10.35
C PRO A 32 -6.75 16.43 -11.57
N ASN A 33 -5.50 16.53 -11.98
CA ASN A 33 -4.96 15.78 -13.12
C ASN A 33 -4.22 14.49 -12.71
N ASP A 34 -4.14 14.18 -11.41
CA ASP A 34 -3.53 12.94 -10.95
C ASP A 34 -4.41 11.75 -11.34
N GLU A 35 -3.83 10.69 -11.89
CA GLU A 35 -4.56 9.48 -12.31
C GLU A 35 -5.23 8.73 -11.16
N GLN A 36 -4.77 8.96 -9.93
CA GLN A 36 -5.32 8.40 -8.70
C GLN A 36 -6.18 9.42 -7.92
N HIS A 37 -6.49 10.57 -8.54
CA HIS A 37 -7.24 11.67 -7.93
C HIS A 37 -8.49 11.21 -7.16
N GLU A 38 -9.32 10.33 -7.75
CA GLU A 38 -10.54 9.83 -7.14
C GLU A 38 -10.34 9.02 -5.86
N LEU A 39 -9.13 8.47 -5.62
CA LEU A 39 -8.83 7.75 -4.37
C LEU A 39 -8.83 8.68 -3.14
N PHE A 40 -8.66 9.98 -3.34
CA PHE A 40 -8.69 10.97 -2.26
C PHE A 40 -10.10 11.42 -1.88
N LYS A 41 -11.11 10.99 -2.62
CA LYS A 41 -12.51 11.18 -2.26
C LYS A 41 -12.87 10.28 -1.08
N LEU A 42 -13.04 10.90 0.06
CA LEU A 42 -13.24 10.17 1.31
C LEU A 42 -14.63 9.50 1.36
N PRO A 43 -14.72 8.25 1.86
CA PRO A 43 -15.99 7.56 1.99
C PRO A 43 -16.86 8.15 3.12
N ASP A 44 -18.18 7.97 3.01
CA ASP A 44 -19.18 8.56 3.91
C ASP A 44 -18.94 8.26 5.39
N PHE A 45 -18.43 7.07 5.73
CA PHE A 45 -18.16 6.75 7.13
C PHE A 45 -17.11 7.67 7.75
N VAL A 46 -16.15 8.18 6.98
CA VAL A 46 -15.16 9.15 7.44
C VAL A 46 -15.83 10.47 7.79
N ASN A 47 -16.75 10.96 6.95
CA ASN A 47 -17.50 12.18 7.22
C ASN A 47 -18.33 12.04 8.50
N LYS A 48 -19.01 10.92 8.67
CA LYS A 48 -19.78 10.62 9.90
C LYS A 48 -18.90 10.53 11.16
N MET A 49 -17.70 9.97 11.05
CA MET A 49 -16.74 9.98 12.15
C MET A 49 -16.29 11.41 12.50
N MET A 50 -16.09 12.28 11.50
CA MET A 50 -15.77 13.69 11.71
C MET A 50 -16.89 14.43 12.42
N GLU A 51 -18.15 14.27 11.98
CA GLU A 51 -19.35 14.85 12.61
C GLU A 51 -19.47 14.43 14.08
N ASN A 52 -19.21 13.16 14.38
CA ASN A 52 -19.23 12.60 15.73
C ASN A 52 -17.97 12.96 16.56
N LYS A 53 -17.00 13.68 15.99
CA LYS A 53 -15.71 14.00 16.63
C LYS A 53 -14.91 12.77 17.07
N TRP A 54 -15.03 11.68 16.31
CA TRP A 54 -14.23 10.47 16.51
C TRP A 54 -12.89 10.59 15.79
N LEU A 55 -12.01 11.42 16.34
CA LEU A 55 -10.79 11.85 15.67
C LEU A 55 -9.57 10.98 16.01
N GLY A 56 -9.75 9.91 16.74
CA GLY A 56 -8.69 9.03 17.17
C GLY A 56 -8.24 9.24 18.62
N SER A 57 -6.95 9.02 18.91
CA SER A 57 -6.41 9.01 20.27
C SER A 57 -6.64 10.33 21.03
N LYS A 58 -6.60 11.46 20.34
CA LYS A 58 -6.80 12.79 20.94
C LYS A 58 -8.21 13.03 21.47
N THR A 59 -9.21 12.31 20.95
CA THR A 59 -10.59 12.37 21.42
C THR A 59 -11.02 11.12 22.18
N GLY A 60 -10.10 10.17 22.40
CA GLY A 60 -10.35 8.92 23.09
C GLY A 60 -11.03 7.84 22.25
N GLN A 61 -11.46 8.15 21.04
CA GLN A 61 -12.06 7.20 20.09
C GLN A 61 -11.88 7.64 18.64
N GLY A 62 -11.79 6.65 17.75
CA GLY A 62 -11.60 6.78 16.31
C GLY A 62 -11.97 5.46 15.66
N PHE A 63 -11.09 4.88 14.84
CA PHE A 63 -11.25 3.49 14.37
C PHE A 63 -11.18 2.47 15.51
N TYR A 64 -10.50 2.86 16.59
CA TYR A 64 -10.44 2.09 17.82
C TYR A 64 -10.91 2.93 19.00
N LYS A 65 -11.50 2.24 20.00
CA LYS A 65 -11.93 2.83 21.26
C LYS A 65 -11.48 1.94 22.40
N LYS A 66 -10.86 2.53 23.42
CA LYS A 66 -10.54 1.80 24.66
C LYS A 66 -11.74 1.88 25.62
N GLU A 67 -12.23 0.73 26.04
CA GLU A 67 -13.31 0.60 27.02
C GLU A 67 -12.88 -0.33 28.15
N GLY A 68 -12.59 0.25 29.29
CA GLY A 68 -11.96 -0.47 30.40
C GLY A 68 -10.59 -1.04 30.01
N LYS A 69 -10.47 -2.37 29.97
CA LYS A 69 -9.24 -3.09 29.57
C LYS A 69 -9.25 -3.53 28.10
N GLU A 70 -10.37 -3.40 27.39
CA GLU A 70 -10.55 -3.86 26.04
C GLU A 70 -10.33 -2.74 25.02
N ILE A 71 -9.87 -3.12 23.82
CA ILE A 71 -9.78 -2.24 22.66
C ILE A 71 -10.84 -2.71 21.68
N LEU A 72 -11.87 -1.91 21.49
CA LEU A 72 -12.93 -2.15 20.53
C LEU A 72 -12.54 -1.60 19.16
N THR A 73 -13.09 -2.21 18.11
CA THR A 73 -12.91 -1.82 16.71
C THR A 73 -14.23 -1.28 16.17
N LEU A 74 -14.18 -0.16 15.46
CA LEU A 74 -15.33 0.40 14.76
C LEU A 74 -15.73 -0.51 13.60
N ASP A 75 -16.99 -0.87 13.51
CA ASP A 75 -17.55 -1.47 12.30
C ASP A 75 -17.94 -0.36 11.33
N LEU A 76 -17.30 -0.33 10.15
CA LEU A 76 -17.44 0.77 9.20
C LEU A 76 -18.80 0.84 8.51
N ASN A 77 -19.58 -0.24 8.57
CA ASN A 77 -20.92 -0.28 7.99
C ASN A 77 -22.00 0.22 8.97
N THR A 78 -21.90 -0.21 10.23
CA THR A 78 -22.91 0.13 11.27
C THR A 78 -22.51 1.34 12.10
N LEU A 79 -21.22 1.70 12.10
CA LEU A 79 -20.63 2.71 12.99
C LEU A 79 -20.77 2.38 14.47
N GLU A 80 -20.85 1.10 14.81
CA GLU A 80 -20.88 0.59 16.17
C GLU A 80 -19.51 0.00 16.56
N TYR A 81 -19.13 0.19 17.82
CA TYR A 81 -17.91 -0.42 18.35
C TYR A 81 -18.18 -1.85 18.78
N ARG A 82 -17.31 -2.75 18.38
CA ARG A 82 -17.38 -4.18 18.70
C ARG A 82 -16.02 -4.75 19.07
N ALA A 83 -15.99 -5.90 19.68
CA ALA A 83 -14.76 -6.64 19.92
C ALA A 83 -14.02 -6.93 18.62
N ALA A 84 -12.70 -6.84 18.64
CA ALA A 84 -11.87 -7.11 17.48
C ALA A 84 -12.02 -8.58 17.03
N LYS A 85 -12.29 -8.78 15.73
CA LYS A 85 -12.28 -10.11 15.12
C LYS A 85 -10.86 -10.39 14.63
N LYS A 86 -10.28 -11.50 15.09
CA LYS A 86 -8.99 -11.95 14.57
C LYS A 86 -9.17 -12.45 13.15
N ALA A 87 -8.59 -11.76 12.20
CA ALA A 87 -8.57 -12.24 10.82
C ALA A 87 -7.64 -13.45 10.69
N ALA A 88 -8.13 -14.54 10.08
CA ALA A 88 -7.36 -15.72 9.77
C ALA A 88 -7.50 -16.01 8.26
N PHE A 89 -6.40 -15.84 7.55
CA PHE A 89 -6.32 -16.11 6.12
C PHE A 89 -5.19 -17.08 5.84
N GLY A 90 -5.47 -18.14 5.08
CA GLY A 90 -4.48 -19.16 4.73
C GLY A 90 -3.23 -18.56 4.07
N THR A 91 -3.41 -17.57 3.21
CA THR A 91 -2.30 -16.83 2.58
C THR A 91 -1.36 -16.20 3.60
N LEU A 92 -1.89 -15.59 4.66
CA LEU A 92 -1.07 -14.96 5.70
C LEU A 92 -0.37 -16.01 6.59
N GLU A 93 -1.03 -17.14 6.86
CA GLU A 93 -0.43 -18.23 7.63
C GLU A 93 0.80 -18.80 6.90
N LEU A 94 0.70 -18.99 5.57
CA LEU A 94 1.82 -19.47 4.76
C LEU A 94 3.03 -18.52 4.79
N THR A 95 2.81 -17.22 4.96
CA THR A 95 3.92 -16.26 5.01
C THR A 95 4.64 -16.20 6.36
N LYS A 96 4.06 -16.76 7.42
CA LYS A 96 4.68 -16.73 8.77
C LYS A 96 5.98 -17.53 8.86
N THR A 97 6.11 -18.56 8.05
CA THR A 97 7.30 -19.44 8.01
C THR A 97 8.41 -18.91 7.12
N ILE A 98 8.18 -17.78 6.44
CA ILE A 98 9.15 -17.17 5.53
C ILE A 98 9.85 -16.04 6.28
N ASP A 99 11.16 -16.18 6.51
CA ASP A 99 11.92 -15.23 7.30
C ASP A 99 12.08 -13.88 6.60
N LYS A 100 12.53 -13.88 5.35
CA LYS A 100 12.79 -12.65 4.59
C LYS A 100 11.47 -12.05 4.06
N PRO A 101 11.12 -10.80 4.40
CA PRO A 101 9.92 -10.14 3.89
C PRO A 101 9.81 -10.14 2.37
N ILE A 102 10.93 -9.96 1.66
CA ILE A 102 10.98 -9.93 0.19
C ILE A 102 10.44 -11.23 -0.45
N ASP A 103 10.68 -12.38 0.18
CA ASP A 103 10.25 -13.69 -0.33
C ASP A 103 8.74 -13.94 -0.11
N ARG A 104 8.11 -13.17 0.81
CA ARG A 104 6.68 -13.29 1.10
C ARG A 104 5.79 -12.75 -0.02
N PHE A 105 6.28 -11.76 -0.78
CA PHE A 105 5.46 -11.10 -1.80
C PHE A 105 4.92 -12.05 -2.87
N LYS A 106 5.73 -13.00 -3.33
CA LYS A 106 5.28 -14.04 -4.27
C LYS A 106 4.14 -14.92 -3.72
N VAL A 107 4.19 -15.22 -2.44
CA VAL A 107 3.15 -16.02 -1.76
C VAL A 107 1.87 -15.21 -1.60
N LEU A 108 2.00 -13.94 -1.20
CA LEU A 108 0.86 -13.04 -1.01
C LEU A 108 0.05 -12.86 -2.29
N VAL A 109 0.69 -12.60 -3.42
CA VAL A 109 -0.04 -12.38 -4.68
C VAL A 109 -0.62 -13.66 -5.30
N LYS A 110 -0.11 -14.84 -4.92
CA LYS A 110 -0.66 -16.15 -5.34
C LYS A 110 -1.86 -16.58 -4.50
N GLY A 111 -2.10 -15.95 -3.36
CA GLY A 111 -3.20 -16.27 -2.46
C GLY A 111 -4.57 -16.17 -3.14
N LYS A 112 -5.45 -17.16 -2.86
CA LYS A 112 -6.81 -17.21 -3.44
C LYS A 112 -7.89 -16.68 -2.48
N ASP A 113 -7.51 -16.31 -1.26
CA ASP A 113 -8.40 -15.73 -0.26
C ASP A 113 -8.40 -14.19 -0.33
N LYS A 114 -9.19 -13.54 0.54
CA LYS A 114 -9.27 -12.07 0.62
C LYS A 114 -7.93 -11.39 0.85
N ALA A 115 -6.99 -12.04 1.54
CA ALA A 115 -5.67 -11.46 1.73
C ALA A 115 -4.90 -11.42 0.39
N GLY A 116 -4.92 -12.52 -0.37
CA GLY A 116 -4.31 -12.54 -1.70
C GLY A 116 -4.94 -11.52 -2.66
N GLU A 117 -6.27 -11.40 -2.66
CA GLU A 117 -6.98 -10.38 -3.45
C GLU A 117 -6.54 -8.96 -3.05
N PHE A 118 -6.52 -8.66 -1.75
CA PHE A 118 -6.08 -7.36 -1.23
C PHE A 118 -4.65 -7.00 -1.69
N TYR A 119 -3.72 -7.95 -1.60
CA TYR A 119 -2.34 -7.68 -2.00
C TYR A 119 -2.19 -7.51 -3.51
N ARG A 120 -2.91 -8.28 -4.33
CA ARG A 120 -2.91 -8.07 -5.78
C ARG A 120 -3.42 -6.66 -6.13
N LYS A 121 -4.56 -6.24 -5.63
CA LYS A 121 -5.11 -4.90 -5.86
C LYS A 121 -4.18 -3.79 -5.36
N SER A 122 -3.63 -3.95 -4.17
CA SER A 122 -2.72 -2.96 -3.57
C SER A 122 -1.41 -2.82 -4.35
N PHE A 123 -0.83 -3.94 -4.81
CA PHE A 123 0.43 -3.90 -5.55
C PHE A 123 0.23 -3.48 -7.00
N SER A 124 -0.84 -3.91 -7.67
CA SER A 124 -1.14 -3.47 -9.04
C SER A 124 -1.32 -1.95 -9.12
N GLY A 125 -2.08 -1.35 -8.21
CA GLY A 125 -2.23 0.10 -8.13
C GLY A 125 -0.91 0.81 -7.85
N MET A 126 -0.12 0.29 -6.90
CA MET A 126 1.20 0.85 -6.58
C MET A 126 2.16 0.76 -7.78
N PHE A 127 2.26 -0.37 -8.46
CA PHE A 127 3.18 -0.57 -9.58
C PHE A 127 2.82 0.31 -10.79
N ALA A 128 1.53 0.38 -11.14
CA ALA A 128 1.06 1.28 -12.18
C ALA A 128 1.46 2.73 -11.86
N TYR A 129 1.13 3.18 -10.65
CA TYR A 129 1.38 4.56 -10.23
C TYR A 129 2.87 4.90 -10.24
N VAL A 130 3.72 4.11 -9.58
CA VAL A 130 5.15 4.44 -9.49
C VAL A 130 5.87 4.40 -10.85
N SER A 131 5.45 3.52 -11.77
CA SER A 131 6.03 3.48 -13.11
C SER A 131 5.72 4.75 -13.90
N ASN A 132 4.54 5.32 -13.73
CA ASN A 132 4.12 6.59 -14.36
C ASN A 132 4.77 7.83 -13.73
N ARG A 133 5.37 7.71 -12.53
CA ARG A 133 6.11 8.82 -11.88
C ARG A 133 7.55 8.97 -12.43
N ILE A 134 7.96 8.15 -13.36
CA ILE A 134 9.23 8.27 -14.07
C ILE A 134 8.91 8.73 -15.51
N PRO A 135 9.49 9.84 -15.98
CA PRO A 135 10.47 10.73 -15.32
C PRO A 135 9.86 11.91 -14.53
N GLU A 136 8.55 11.97 -14.31
CA GLU A 136 7.88 13.14 -13.74
C GLU A 136 8.46 13.59 -12.39
N ILE A 137 8.65 12.65 -11.45
CA ILE A 137 9.16 12.92 -10.10
C ILE A 137 10.67 12.62 -10.01
N SER A 138 11.13 11.61 -10.73
CA SER A 138 12.52 11.18 -10.72
C SER A 138 12.89 10.53 -12.05
N ASP A 139 14.09 10.81 -12.54
CA ASP A 139 14.64 10.14 -13.73
C ASP A 139 15.09 8.71 -13.44
N GLU A 140 15.25 8.34 -12.18
CA GLU A 140 15.85 7.08 -11.76
C GLU A 140 14.96 6.33 -10.75
N LEU A 141 14.60 5.10 -11.09
CA LEU A 141 13.66 4.28 -10.32
C LEU A 141 14.12 3.99 -8.88
N TYR A 142 15.42 3.79 -8.65
CA TYR A 142 15.94 3.50 -7.32
C TYR A 142 15.73 4.65 -6.31
N LYS A 143 15.64 5.89 -6.78
CA LYS A 143 15.35 7.04 -5.92
C LYS A 143 13.95 6.98 -5.32
N ILE A 144 12.98 6.43 -6.07
CA ILE A 144 11.63 6.19 -5.55
C ILE A 144 11.67 5.12 -4.45
N ASP A 145 12.39 4.03 -4.68
CA ASP A 145 12.56 2.98 -3.67
C ASP A 145 13.24 3.50 -2.41
N ASP A 146 14.32 4.26 -2.56
CA ASP A 146 15.04 4.87 -1.44
C ASP A 146 14.19 5.90 -0.69
N ALA A 147 13.40 6.70 -1.40
CA ALA A 147 12.48 7.65 -0.77
C ALA A 147 11.42 6.93 0.10
N MET A 148 10.87 5.81 -0.38
CA MET A 148 9.91 5.00 0.38
C MET A 148 10.57 4.34 1.60
N LYS A 149 11.80 3.86 1.46
CA LYS A 149 12.57 3.30 2.58
C LYS A 149 12.90 4.37 3.62
N ALA A 150 13.41 5.51 3.19
CA ALA A 150 13.81 6.59 4.10
C ALA A 150 12.61 7.33 4.72
N GLY A 151 11.58 7.64 3.93
CA GLY A 151 10.44 8.43 4.38
C GLY A 151 9.39 7.65 5.16
N PHE A 152 9.16 6.39 4.82
CA PHE A 152 8.10 5.56 5.41
C PHE A 152 8.61 4.34 6.18
N GLY A 153 9.92 4.17 6.28
CA GLY A 153 10.52 3.04 7.00
C GLY A 153 10.20 1.68 6.38
N TRP A 154 10.05 1.61 5.05
CA TRP A 154 9.88 0.34 4.37
C TRP A 154 11.21 -0.40 4.26
N GLU A 155 11.19 -1.72 4.35
CA GLU A 155 12.39 -2.55 4.11
C GLU A 155 12.68 -2.72 2.62
N ASN A 156 11.64 -2.70 1.78
CA ASN A 156 11.74 -2.84 0.33
C ASN A 156 10.90 -1.77 -0.36
N GLY A 157 11.46 -1.12 -1.37
CA GLY A 157 10.75 -0.15 -2.19
C GLY A 157 9.83 -0.80 -3.23
N PRO A 158 9.01 0.00 -3.93
CA PRO A 158 8.05 -0.49 -4.91
C PRO A 158 8.66 -1.34 -6.03
N PHE A 159 9.77 -0.93 -6.61
CA PHE A 159 10.42 -1.66 -7.71
C PHE A 159 11.13 -2.91 -7.22
N GLU A 160 11.73 -2.88 -6.02
CA GLU A 160 12.26 -4.09 -5.37
C GLU A 160 11.17 -5.13 -5.10
N ILE A 161 9.98 -4.68 -4.65
CA ILE A 161 8.82 -5.56 -4.45
C ILE A 161 8.34 -6.13 -5.79
N TRP A 162 8.30 -5.31 -6.84
CA TRP A 162 7.88 -5.75 -8.16
C TRP A 162 8.84 -6.80 -8.72
N ASP A 163 10.15 -6.58 -8.63
CA ASP A 163 11.16 -7.58 -9.00
C ASP A 163 11.00 -8.88 -8.21
N ALA A 164 10.74 -8.78 -6.91
CA ALA A 164 10.52 -9.95 -6.08
C ALA A 164 9.30 -10.77 -6.52
N ILE A 165 8.24 -10.14 -6.99
CA ILE A 165 7.07 -10.81 -7.55
C ILE A 165 7.37 -11.36 -8.95
N GLY A 166 8.19 -10.64 -9.71
CA GLY A 166 8.50 -10.78 -11.11
C GLY A 166 7.78 -9.73 -11.95
N VAL A 167 8.52 -9.00 -12.81
CA VAL A 167 7.98 -7.85 -13.56
C VAL A 167 6.81 -8.27 -14.45
N GLU A 168 6.98 -9.35 -15.25
CA GLU A 168 5.91 -9.91 -16.09
C GLU A 168 4.66 -10.29 -15.26
N LYS A 169 4.88 -10.91 -14.09
CA LYS A 169 3.77 -11.28 -13.20
C LYS A 169 3.06 -10.07 -12.60
N GLY A 170 3.78 -9.02 -12.27
CA GLY A 170 3.20 -7.74 -11.84
C GLY A 170 2.32 -7.13 -12.93
N ILE A 171 2.76 -7.16 -14.20
CA ILE A 171 1.97 -6.69 -15.36
C ILE A 171 0.70 -7.54 -15.53
N GLU A 172 0.79 -8.86 -15.42
CA GLU A 172 -0.42 -9.73 -15.46
C GLU A 172 -1.44 -9.35 -14.37
N ILE A 173 -0.97 -9.08 -13.15
CA ILE A 173 -1.83 -8.67 -12.03
C ILE A 173 -2.46 -7.30 -12.31
N MET A 174 -1.70 -6.35 -12.84
CA MET A 174 -2.22 -5.03 -13.23
C MET A 174 -3.31 -5.15 -14.30
N LYS A 175 -3.06 -5.91 -15.36
CA LYS A 175 -4.04 -6.13 -16.44
C LYS A 175 -5.33 -6.76 -15.95
N ALA A 176 -5.25 -7.67 -14.98
CA ALA A 176 -6.43 -8.28 -14.36
C ALA A 176 -7.29 -7.26 -13.57
N GLU A 177 -6.69 -6.17 -13.10
CA GLU A 177 -7.37 -5.06 -12.41
C GLU A 177 -7.67 -3.87 -13.36
N GLY A 178 -7.45 -4.02 -14.68
CA GLY A 178 -7.68 -2.96 -15.68
C GLY A 178 -6.63 -1.84 -15.65
N LEU A 179 -5.43 -2.12 -15.13
CA LEU A 179 -4.31 -1.18 -15.03
C LEU A 179 -3.20 -1.58 -15.99
N GLU A 180 -2.41 -0.58 -16.43
CA GLU A 180 -1.23 -0.79 -17.28
C GLU A 180 -0.02 -0.08 -16.65
N PRO A 181 1.19 -0.63 -16.81
CA PRO A 181 2.40 0.07 -16.44
C PRO A 181 2.73 1.18 -17.45
N ALA A 182 3.65 2.08 -17.08
CA ALA A 182 4.25 3.00 -18.05
C ALA A 182 4.95 2.26 -19.19
N ALA A 183 4.97 2.83 -20.40
CA ALA A 183 5.49 2.19 -21.62
C ALA A 183 6.94 1.72 -21.47
N TRP A 184 7.78 2.49 -20.77
CA TRP A 184 9.20 2.15 -20.55
C TRP A 184 9.41 0.79 -19.87
N VAL A 185 8.45 0.33 -19.05
CA VAL A 185 8.52 -1.00 -18.41
C VAL A 185 8.38 -2.12 -19.43
N THR A 186 7.50 -1.94 -20.41
CA THR A 186 7.36 -2.89 -21.51
C THR A 186 8.58 -2.86 -22.42
N GLU A 187 9.10 -1.68 -22.74
CA GLU A 187 10.33 -1.50 -23.51
C GLU A 187 11.54 -2.17 -22.83
N MET A 188 11.64 -2.08 -21.50
CA MET A 188 12.65 -2.78 -20.71
C MET A 188 12.58 -4.30 -20.94
N LEU A 189 11.39 -4.89 -20.85
CA LEU A 189 11.20 -6.32 -21.09
C LEU A 189 11.55 -6.72 -22.53
N ASP A 190 11.14 -5.92 -23.51
CA ASP A 190 11.43 -6.14 -24.93
C ASP A 190 12.93 -6.05 -25.24
N SER A 191 13.68 -5.24 -24.48
CA SER A 191 15.15 -5.18 -24.55
C SER A 191 15.86 -6.41 -23.99
N GLY A 192 15.11 -7.33 -23.37
CA GLY A 192 15.61 -8.55 -22.74
C GLY A 192 15.91 -8.44 -21.25
N SER A 193 15.73 -7.26 -20.63
CA SER A 193 15.85 -7.06 -19.18
C SER A 193 14.61 -7.56 -18.47
N LYS A 194 14.74 -8.54 -17.56
CA LYS A 194 13.59 -9.16 -16.85
C LYS A 194 13.35 -8.62 -15.45
N SER A 195 14.17 -7.67 -15.01
CA SER A 195 14.12 -7.07 -13.69
C SER A 195 14.60 -5.63 -13.74
N PHE A 196 14.15 -4.82 -12.79
CA PHE A 196 14.59 -3.43 -12.62
C PHE A 196 16.01 -3.36 -12.07
N TYR A 197 16.38 -4.33 -11.24
CA TYR A 197 17.69 -4.41 -10.61
C TYR A 197 18.43 -5.65 -11.09
N SER A 198 19.74 -5.52 -11.27
CA SER A 198 20.64 -6.63 -11.53
C SER A 198 21.90 -6.51 -10.66
N ILE A 199 22.46 -7.65 -10.26
CA ILE A 199 23.71 -7.69 -9.50
C ILE A 199 24.79 -8.26 -10.41
N LYS A 200 25.86 -7.49 -10.64
CA LYS A 200 27.02 -7.92 -11.40
C LYS A 200 28.28 -7.58 -10.59
N GLU A 201 29.14 -8.57 -10.38
CA GLU A 201 30.42 -8.41 -9.66
C GLU A 201 30.27 -7.77 -8.26
N GLY A 202 29.15 -8.04 -7.58
CA GLY A 202 28.84 -7.47 -6.26
C GLY A 202 28.29 -6.05 -6.27
N ALA A 203 28.17 -5.40 -7.44
CA ALA A 203 27.52 -4.10 -7.58
C ALA A 203 26.06 -4.25 -8.06
N THR A 204 25.17 -3.41 -7.53
CA THR A 204 23.78 -3.34 -7.97
C THR A 204 23.65 -2.31 -9.09
N TYR A 205 23.05 -2.72 -10.18
CA TYR A 205 22.72 -1.88 -11.34
C TYR A 205 21.19 -1.79 -11.44
N PHE A 206 20.70 -0.70 -11.97
CA PHE A 206 19.27 -0.49 -12.28
C PHE A 206 19.10 -0.19 -13.79
N TYR A 207 17.89 -0.42 -14.28
CA TYR A 207 17.50 -0.15 -15.68
C TYR A 207 17.29 1.35 -15.91
#